data_bd3792bc6cda27d0fcad65fe07433187
#
_entry.id   bd3792bc6cda27d0fcad65fe07433187
#
_cell.length_a   1.000
_cell.length_b   1.000
_cell.length_c   1.000
_cell.angle_alpha   90.00
_cell.angle_beta   90.00
_cell.angle_gamma   90.00
#
_symmetry.space_group_name_H-M   'P 1'
#
loop_
_entity.id
_entity.type
_entity.pdbx_description
1 polymer ?
#
loop_
_entity_poly.entity_id
_entity_poly.type
_entity_poly.pdbx_seq_one_letter_code
_entity_poly.pdbx_strand_id
1 'polypeptide(L)'
;MSEPIPIAEARRRVLESIHPLDAEDVPLGEALGRVLAEDVVSEAAVPPFDGSAMDGFALPAGAEGSLEVVGESRAGRPWTEPLEAGTAVRISTGAAVPDGTAAVVPVENVTEGQGVVEVPPTPDGAHVRLRGEDVQPGNVVLRRGAELSPPALGVLASVGRSAARCTRRPLVAILATGDELTDPGTELAPGAIWSSNPVALAGQVVRAGGVVERTQSVPDDAQASRVAIGDALASADVVCVSGGVSVGPHDHVKGALRDLGVQESFWGVALRPGKPTWFGTLDGRDRRVLAFGLPGNPVSAMVTFRLFAMPAIRALQGADPGAARAEAVLDEPVARHPRRDQAVRCRLTAAADGLHARPTGRQESHMLTSMLAADGLALITLGEGEAPAGERVDVELLGGVPSGLSSRP
;
A
#
# COMPACT_ATOMS: atom_id res chain seq x y z
N MET A 1 -27.86 -13.99 -22.60
CA MET A 1 -26.89 -13.12 -21.92
C MET A 1 -27.11 -13.33 -20.41
N SER A 2 -26.09 -13.67 -19.65
CA SER A 2 -26.20 -13.77 -18.18
C SER A 2 -26.56 -12.39 -17.60
N GLU A 3 -27.34 -12.39 -16.53
CA GLU A 3 -27.67 -11.15 -15.81
C GLU A 3 -26.40 -10.59 -15.17
N PRO A 4 -26.18 -9.24 -15.20
CA PRO A 4 -25.03 -8.63 -14.54
C PRO A 4 -25.01 -8.92 -13.05
N ILE A 5 -23.86 -9.33 -12.53
CA ILE A 5 -23.70 -9.67 -11.11
C ILE A 5 -23.43 -8.43 -10.25
N PRO A 6 -23.75 -8.44 -8.94
CA PRO A 6 -23.42 -7.36 -8.01
C PRO A 6 -21.90 -7.12 -7.89
N ILE A 7 -21.49 -5.89 -7.53
CA ILE A 7 -20.06 -5.53 -7.30
C ILE A 7 -19.41 -6.45 -6.27
N ALA A 8 -20.09 -6.71 -5.16
CA ALA A 8 -19.57 -7.57 -4.08
C ALA A 8 -19.30 -9.00 -4.56
N GLU A 9 -20.20 -9.57 -5.37
CA GLU A 9 -20.05 -10.90 -5.95
C GLU A 9 -18.89 -10.94 -6.97
N ALA A 10 -18.76 -9.92 -7.82
CA ALA A 10 -17.65 -9.82 -8.75
C ALA A 10 -16.29 -9.76 -8.01
N ARG A 11 -16.19 -8.94 -6.97
CA ARG A 11 -15.00 -8.87 -6.09
C ARG A 11 -14.68 -10.19 -5.42
N ARG A 12 -15.69 -10.85 -4.85
CA ARG A 12 -15.52 -12.16 -4.21
C ARG A 12 -14.93 -13.17 -5.19
N ARG A 13 -15.49 -13.30 -6.40
CA ARG A 13 -14.99 -14.24 -7.42
C ARG A 13 -13.57 -13.92 -7.87
N VAL A 14 -13.23 -12.64 -8.01
CA VAL A 14 -11.85 -12.22 -8.32
C VAL A 14 -10.91 -12.66 -7.20
N LEU A 15 -11.22 -12.33 -5.95
CA LEU A 15 -10.33 -12.59 -4.81
C LEU A 15 -10.19 -14.08 -4.49
N GLU A 16 -11.24 -14.87 -4.64
CA GLU A 16 -11.20 -16.34 -4.51
C GLU A 16 -10.32 -17.04 -5.55
N SER A 17 -10.06 -16.37 -6.68
CA SER A 17 -9.20 -16.90 -7.73
C SER A 17 -7.70 -16.67 -7.49
N ILE A 18 -7.32 -15.98 -6.39
CA ILE A 18 -5.96 -15.51 -6.18
C ILE A 18 -5.18 -16.42 -5.23
N HIS A 19 -3.95 -16.70 -5.63
CA HIS A 19 -2.92 -17.24 -4.78
C HIS A 19 -1.76 -16.25 -4.75
N PRO A 20 -1.20 -15.92 -3.56
CA PRO A 20 -0.01 -15.07 -3.48
C PRO A 20 1.12 -15.61 -4.34
N LEU A 21 1.87 -14.71 -4.95
CA LEU A 21 3.02 -15.04 -5.78
C LEU A 21 4.20 -15.50 -4.92
N ASP A 22 5.24 -16.02 -5.56
CA ASP A 22 6.46 -16.48 -4.90
C ASP A 22 7.16 -15.34 -4.16
N ALA A 23 7.92 -15.70 -3.13
CA ALA A 23 8.71 -14.78 -2.34
C ALA A 23 10.14 -14.66 -2.83
N GLU A 24 10.71 -13.47 -2.70
CA GLU A 24 12.09 -13.14 -3.03
C GLU A 24 12.74 -12.30 -1.93
N ASP A 25 14.07 -12.37 -1.80
CA ASP A 25 14.81 -11.53 -0.85
C ASP A 25 15.10 -10.18 -1.50
N VAL A 26 14.69 -9.10 -0.83
CA VAL A 26 14.81 -7.73 -1.32
C VAL A 26 15.69 -6.94 -0.35
N PRO A 27 16.80 -6.34 -0.82
CA PRO A 27 17.61 -5.44 0.00
C PRO A 27 16.76 -4.31 0.58
N LEU A 28 17.01 -3.89 1.84
CA LEU A 28 16.19 -2.86 2.50
C LEU A 28 16.13 -1.55 1.72
N GLY A 29 17.22 -1.17 1.00
CA GLY A 29 17.25 0.02 0.16
C GLY A 29 16.28 -0.01 -1.03
N GLU A 30 15.77 -1.19 -1.42
CA GLU A 30 14.82 -1.41 -2.53
C GLU A 30 13.45 -1.91 -2.05
N ALA A 31 13.29 -2.09 -0.72
CA ALA A 31 12.13 -2.75 -0.15
C ALA A 31 10.94 -1.82 0.16
N LEU A 32 11.07 -0.51 -0.05
CA LEU A 32 9.97 0.43 0.17
C LEU A 32 8.74 0.06 -0.67
N GLY A 33 7.57 -0.03 -0.01
CA GLY A 33 6.31 -0.39 -0.65
C GLY A 33 6.22 -1.86 -1.11
N ARG A 34 7.20 -2.71 -0.75
CA ARG A 34 7.10 -4.17 -0.92
C ARG A 34 6.25 -4.77 0.19
N VAL A 35 5.73 -5.96 -0.05
CA VAL A 35 4.85 -6.66 0.90
C VAL A 35 5.57 -7.88 1.45
N LEU A 36 5.60 -8.02 2.77
CA LEU A 36 6.24 -9.13 3.45
C LEU A 36 5.55 -10.46 3.15
N ALA A 37 6.34 -11.46 2.79
CA ALA A 37 5.88 -12.82 2.54
C ALA A 37 5.82 -13.69 3.81
N GLU A 38 6.44 -13.24 4.91
CA GLU A 38 6.51 -13.95 6.19
C GLU A 38 6.54 -12.97 7.36
N ASP A 39 6.29 -13.46 8.58
CA ASP A 39 6.48 -12.70 9.80
C ASP A 39 7.97 -12.47 10.05
N VAL A 40 8.33 -11.26 10.50
CA VAL A 40 9.69 -10.95 10.93
C VAL A 40 9.79 -11.05 12.45
N VAL A 41 10.51 -12.05 12.90
CA VAL A 41 10.82 -12.26 14.32
C VAL A 41 12.19 -11.65 14.61
N SER A 42 12.28 -10.85 15.66
CA SER A 42 13.57 -10.31 16.13
C SER A 42 14.39 -11.37 16.83
N GLU A 43 15.65 -11.49 16.46
CA GLU A 43 16.65 -12.31 17.18
C GLU A 43 17.47 -11.46 18.15
N ALA A 44 17.38 -10.14 18.03
CA ALA A 44 18.12 -9.17 18.83
C ALA A 44 17.18 -8.37 19.75
N ALA A 45 17.73 -7.89 20.85
CA ALA A 45 17.10 -6.87 21.69
C ALA A 45 17.30 -5.48 21.08
N VAL A 46 16.34 -4.58 21.24
CA VAL A 46 16.47 -3.15 20.88
C VAL A 46 16.05 -2.32 22.10
N PRO A 47 16.96 -1.52 22.67
CA PRO A 47 18.39 -1.46 22.38
C PRO A 47 19.12 -2.77 22.77
N PRO A 48 20.31 -3.05 22.21
CA PRO A 48 21.03 -4.30 22.44
C PRO A 48 21.77 -4.35 23.79
N PHE A 49 21.84 -3.25 24.51
CA PHE A 49 22.49 -3.08 25.85
C PHE A 49 21.75 -2.03 26.66
N ASP A 50 21.98 -2.00 27.95
CA ASP A 50 21.53 -0.92 28.82
C ASP A 50 22.29 0.36 28.45
N GLY A 51 21.57 1.44 28.16
CA GLY A 51 22.16 2.67 27.65
C GLY A 51 21.70 3.92 28.39
N SER A 52 22.51 4.97 28.35
CA SER A 52 22.13 6.26 28.92
C SER A 52 21.06 6.95 28.06
N ALA A 53 20.03 7.46 28.74
CA ALA A 53 19.03 8.33 28.12
C ALA A 53 19.48 9.79 28.00
N MET A 54 20.52 10.20 28.75
CA MET A 54 20.98 11.59 28.89
C MET A 54 22.50 11.67 28.77
N ASP A 55 23.03 12.83 28.48
CA ASP A 55 24.42 13.19 28.69
C ASP A 55 24.61 13.49 30.20
N GLY A 56 25.62 12.91 30.83
CA GLY A 56 25.81 13.07 32.26
C GLY A 56 26.83 12.12 32.86
N PHE A 57 26.52 11.55 34.02
CA PHE A 57 27.38 10.64 34.74
C PHE A 57 26.66 9.37 35.20
N ALA A 58 27.23 8.23 34.88
CA ALA A 58 26.80 6.94 35.39
C ALA A 58 27.24 6.83 36.86
N LEU A 59 26.31 6.42 37.72
CA LEU A 59 26.46 6.38 39.17
C LEU A 59 26.22 4.97 39.72
N PRO A 60 27.02 4.50 40.73
CA PRO A 60 26.70 3.29 41.48
C PRO A 60 25.50 3.50 42.40
N ALA A 61 24.94 2.43 42.95
CA ALA A 61 23.82 2.49 43.89
C ALA A 61 24.11 3.35 45.12
N GLY A 62 23.15 4.20 45.50
CA GLY A 62 23.24 5.07 46.65
C GLY A 62 24.30 6.17 46.55
N ALA A 63 24.77 6.49 45.36
CA ALA A 63 25.76 7.56 45.15
C ALA A 63 25.15 8.93 45.40
N GLU A 64 25.82 9.74 46.23
CA GLU A 64 25.50 11.15 46.49
C GLU A 64 26.76 11.91 46.90
N GLY A 65 26.79 13.24 46.74
CA GLY A 65 27.92 14.08 47.06
C GLY A 65 29.05 14.00 46.04
N SER A 66 30.30 14.10 46.49
CA SER A 66 31.49 14.21 45.64
C SER A 66 32.01 12.84 45.23
N LEU A 67 32.07 12.58 43.91
CA LEU A 67 32.57 11.33 43.33
C LEU A 67 33.74 11.59 42.40
N GLU A 68 34.73 10.68 42.39
CA GLU A 68 35.84 10.72 41.43
C GLU A 68 35.38 10.32 40.02
N VAL A 69 35.71 11.12 39.02
CA VAL A 69 35.42 10.80 37.60
C VAL A 69 36.56 9.95 37.05
N VAL A 70 36.36 8.64 36.96
CA VAL A 70 37.38 7.66 36.59
C VAL A 70 37.51 7.45 35.07
N GLY A 71 36.56 7.89 34.30
CA GLY A 71 36.62 7.72 32.86
C GLY A 71 35.38 8.22 32.12
N GLU A 72 35.23 7.77 30.85
CA GLU A 72 34.16 8.20 29.96
C GLU A 72 33.65 7.03 29.11
N SER A 73 32.31 6.86 29.03
CA SER A 73 31.61 5.96 28.14
C SER A 73 30.95 6.77 27.03
N ARG A 74 31.31 6.49 25.79
CA ARG A 74 30.74 7.15 24.59
C ARG A 74 30.02 6.16 23.70
N ALA A 75 29.11 6.63 22.91
CA ALA A 75 28.48 5.82 21.85
C ALA A 75 29.56 5.20 20.93
N GLY A 76 29.55 3.87 20.81
CA GLY A 76 30.55 3.10 20.07
C GLY A 76 31.93 2.94 20.77
N ARG A 77 32.13 3.50 21.97
CA ARG A 77 33.31 3.35 22.79
C ARG A 77 32.94 3.23 24.28
N PRO A 78 32.36 2.09 24.68
CA PRO A 78 31.89 1.89 26.04
C PRO A 78 33.05 1.88 27.04
N TRP A 79 32.80 2.34 28.26
CA TRP A 79 33.66 2.08 29.39
C TRP A 79 33.47 0.61 29.83
N THR A 80 34.55 -0.13 30.00
CA THR A 80 34.54 -1.59 30.22
C THR A 80 34.83 -2.03 31.65
N GLU A 81 35.37 -1.14 32.46
CA GLU A 81 35.64 -1.44 33.87
C GLU A 81 34.34 -1.32 34.68
N PRO A 82 34.13 -2.16 35.69
CA PRO A 82 32.99 -2.01 36.60
C PRO A 82 33.03 -0.66 37.33
N LEU A 83 31.85 -0.10 37.58
CA LEU A 83 31.71 1.14 38.34
C LEU A 83 31.74 0.84 39.83
N GLU A 84 32.75 1.39 40.54
CA GLU A 84 32.95 1.17 41.97
C GLU A 84 32.28 2.26 42.82
N ALA A 85 32.03 1.96 44.11
CA ALA A 85 31.50 2.93 45.05
C ALA A 85 32.46 4.14 45.22
N GLY A 86 31.91 5.35 45.20
CA GLY A 86 32.69 6.59 45.29
C GLY A 86 33.22 7.11 43.96
N THR A 87 32.93 6.40 42.85
CA THR A 87 33.35 6.82 41.52
C THR A 87 32.15 7.13 40.61
N ALA A 88 32.40 7.87 39.55
CA ALA A 88 31.43 8.15 38.46
C ALA A 88 32.12 8.02 37.10
N VAL A 89 31.40 7.62 36.11
CA VAL A 89 31.86 7.59 34.71
C VAL A 89 31.05 8.59 33.92
N ARG A 90 31.75 9.53 33.26
CA ARG A 90 31.10 10.44 32.31
C ARG A 90 30.43 9.61 31.19
N ILE A 91 29.21 9.92 30.85
CA ILE A 91 28.47 9.13 29.84
C ILE A 91 27.71 10.01 28.85
N SER A 92 27.77 9.66 27.59
CA SER A 92 26.97 10.32 26.52
C SER A 92 25.66 9.60 26.31
N THR A 93 24.65 10.34 25.89
CA THR A 93 23.35 9.79 25.44
C THR A 93 23.55 8.65 24.43
N GLY A 94 22.91 7.51 24.68
CA GLY A 94 22.99 6.31 23.84
C GLY A 94 24.27 5.48 24.06
N ALA A 95 25.19 5.88 24.92
CA ALA A 95 26.33 5.05 25.29
C ALA A 95 25.89 3.94 26.25
N ALA A 96 26.59 2.78 26.16
CA ALA A 96 26.37 1.70 27.09
C ALA A 96 26.77 2.12 28.51
N VAL A 97 25.91 1.84 29.48
CA VAL A 97 26.24 2.07 30.90
C VAL A 97 27.22 1.01 31.40
N PRO A 98 28.24 1.40 32.19
CA PRO A 98 29.14 0.43 32.80
C PRO A 98 28.42 -0.57 33.71
N ASP A 99 29.01 -1.75 33.91
CA ASP A 99 28.54 -2.70 34.90
C ASP A 99 28.57 -2.07 36.28
N GLY A 100 27.52 -2.28 37.08
CA GLY A 100 27.41 -1.67 38.45
C GLY A 100 26.72 -0.28 38.40
N THR A 101 26.32 0.24 37.26
CA THR A 101 25.54 1.48 37.19
C THR A 101 24.13 1.24 37.72
N ALA A 102 23.74 2.03 38.71
CA ALA A 102 22.37 2.06 39.23
C ALA A 102 21.52 3.18 38.58
N ALA A 103 22.15 4.31 38.25
CA ALA A 103 21.44 5.45 37.64
C ALA A 103 22.38 6.29 36.78
N VAL A 104 21.81 7.16 35.96
CA VAL A 104 22.52 8.25 35.29
C VAL A 104 21.95 9.57 35.78
N VAL A 105 22.85 10.51 36.17
CA VAL A 105 22.47 11.89 36.48
C VAL A 105 22.81 12.79 35.29
N PRO A 106 21.87 13.63 34.83
CA PRO A 106 22.12 14.57 33.74
C PRO A 106 23.19 15.60 34.10
N VAL A 107 24.01 16.01 33.13
CA VAL A 107 25.08 17.01 33.33
C VAL A 107 24.56 18.34 33.89
N GLU A 108 23.32 18.71 33.60
CA GLU A 108 22.66 19.92 34.10
C GLU A 108 22.38 19.91 35.60
N ASN A 109 22.36 18.72 36.21
CA ASN A 109 22.02 18.53 37.62
C ASN A 109 23.24 18.32 38.53
N VAL A 110 24.45 18.51 38.02
CA VAL A 110 25.69 18.27 38.76
C VAL A 110 26.60 19.49 38.71
N THR A 111 27.56 19.53 39.67
CA THR A 111 28.67 20.49 39.63
C THR A 111 29.95 19.72 39.38
N GLU A 112 30.66 20.07 38.32
CA GLU A 112 31.90 19.41 37.92
C GLU A 112 33.11 20.24 38.34
N GLY A 113 34.10 19.59 38.90
CA GLY A 113 35.38 20.17 39.33
C GLY A 113 36.58 19.38 38.82
N GLN A 114 37.76 19.63 39.36
CA GLN A 114 39.04 19.01 38.93
C GLN A 114 39.05 17.48 39.17
N GLY A 115 38.46 16.71 38.20
CA GLY A 115 38.42 15.25 38.25
C GLY A 115 37.36 14.67 39.18
N VAL A 116 36.48 15.51 39.74
CA VAL A 116 35.36 15.09 40.61
C VAL A 116 34.05 15.70 40.13
N VAL A 117 32.95 15.05 40.47
CA VAL A 117 31.60 15.53 40.20
C VAL A 117 30.77 15.48 41.49
N GLU A 118 30.06 16.57 41.77
CA GLU A 118 29.11 16.65 42.89
C GLU A 118 27.74 16.28 42.40
N VAL A 119 27.15 15.20 42.89
CA VAL A 119 25.88 14.63 42.41
C VAL A 119 24.81 14.68 43.50
N PRO A 120 23.56 15.03 43.15
CA PRO A 120 22.44 14.92 44.06
C PRO A 120 22.02 13.45 44.23
N PRO A 121 21.25 13.13 45.30
CA PRO A 121 20.58 11.83 45.40
C PRO A 121 19.80 11.54 44.15
N THR A 122 20.10 10.43 43.46
CA THR A 122 19.49 10.05 42.19
C THR A 122 18.84 8.67 42.35
N PRO A 123 17.52 8.54 42.04
CA PRO A 123 16.84 7.26 42.19
C PRO A 123 17.44 6.18 41.28
N ASP A 124 17.50 4.93 41.74
CA ASP A 124 17.92 3.79 40.93
C ASP A 124 17.05 3.67 39.69
N GLY A 125 17.64 3.34 38.53
CA GLY A 125 17.00 3.28 37.21
C GLY A 125 16.83 4.62 36.52
N ALA A 126 17.12 5.75 37.20
CA ALA A 126 16.95 7.06 36.60
C ALA A 126 17.81 7.20 35.33
N HIS A 127 17.20 7.61 34.22
CA HIS A 127 17.83 7.87 32.91
C HIS A 127 18.63 6.70 32.31
N VAL A 128 18.35 5.45 32.75
CA VAL A 128 18.86 4.22 32.13
C VAL A 128 17.77 3.63 31.25
N ARG A 129 18.07 3.44 29.94
CA ARG A 129 17.24 2.68 28.99
C ARG A 129 17.66 1.22 29.05
N LEU A 130 16.72 0.35 29.36
CA LEU A 130 17.03 -1.06 29.53
C LEU A 130 17.18 -1.77 28.17
N ARG A 131 18.08 -2.75 28.14
CA ARG A 131 18.21 -3.67 27.01
C ARG A 131 16.86 -4.30 26.66
N GLY A 132 16.44 -4.18 25.39
CA GLY A 132 15.19 -4.75 24.91
C GLY A 132 13.93 -4.01 25.36
N GLU A 133 14.05 -2.78 25.83
CA GLU A 133 12.90 -1.97 26.24
C GLU A 133 11.89 -1.77 25.12
N ASP A 134 12.34 -1.65 23.85
CA ASP A 134 11.51 -1.51 22.67
C ASP A 134 11.18 -2.88 22.03
N VAL A 135 12.21 -3.71 21.78
CA VAL A 135 12.03 -5.02 21.14
C VAL A 135 12.82 -6.09 21.91
N GLN A 136 12.12 -7.16 22.29
CA GLN A 136 12.74 -8.35 22.88
C GLN A 136 13.02 -9.42 21.80
N PRO A 137 14.08 -10.25 21.97
CA PRO A 137 14.26 -11.45 21.16
C PRO A 137 13.00 -12.34 21.21
N GLY A 138 12.54 -12.80 20.02
CA GLY A 138 11.31 -13.56 19.86
C GLY A 138 10.05 -12.72 19.57
N ASN A 139 10.12 -11.39 19.68
CA ASN A 139 8.99 -10.55 19.29
C ASN A 139 8.78 -10.56 17.76
N VAL A 140 7.54 -10.70 17.33
CA VAL A 140 7.13 -10.44 15.95
C VAL A 140 7.06 -8.94 15.74
N VAL A 141 8.06 -8.36 15.05
CA VAL A 141 8.14 -6.91 14.82
C VAL A 141 7.33 -6.45 13.62
N LEU A 142 7.19 -7.30 12.61
CA LEU A 142 6.34 -7.06 11.45
C LEU A 142 5.66 -8.37 11.05
N ARG A 143 4.42 -8.29 10.58
CA ARG A 143 3.65 -9.46 10.16
C ARG A 143 3.68 -9.65 8.65
N ARG A 144 3.52 -10.89 8.19
CA ARG A 144 3.23 -11.24 6.81
C ARG A 144 2.08 -10.37 6.28
N GLY A 145 2.21 -9.92 5.02
CA GLY A 145 1.22 -9.05 4.38
C GLY A 145 1.38 -7.56 4.70
N ALA A 146 2.28 -7.19 5.61
CA ALA A 146 2.59 -5.80 5.88
C ALA A 146 3.31 -5.15 4.69
N GLU A 147 2.85 -3.98 4.28
CA GLU A 147 3.52 -3.14 3.29
C GLU A 147 4.65 -2.35 3.98
N LEU A 148 5.86 -2.45 3.45
CA LEU A 148 7.05 -1.86 4.05
C LEU A 148 7.06 -0.33 3.86
N SER A 149 6.71 0.37 4.93
CA SER A 149 6.80 1.82 5.06
C SER A 149 8.19 2.25 5.55
N PRO A 150 8.56 3.56 5.50
CA PRO A 150 9.81 4.02 6.07
C PRO A 150 10.05 3.61 7.53
N PRO A 151 9.08 3.70 8.46
CA PRO A 151 9.22 3.17 9.82
C PRO A 151 9.48 1.66 9.85
N ALA A 152 8.79 0.87 9.00
CA ALA A 152 9.00 -0.57 8.93
C ALA A 152 10.43 -0.93 8.50
N LEU A 153 10.99 -0.21 7.51
CA LEU A 153 12.38 -0.37 7.11
C LEU A 153 13.36 -0.02 8.24
N GLY A 154 13.07 1.03 9.01
CA GLY A 154 13.84 1.40 10.20
C GLY A 154 13.85 0.30 11.27
N VAL A 155 12.67 -0.29 11.54
CA VAL A 155 12.55 -1.42 12.47
C VAL A 155 13.33 -2.64 11.97
N LEU A 156 13.23 -3.01 10.68
CA LEU A 156 14.00 -4.11 10.10
C LEU A 156 15.51 -3.90 10.28
N ALA A 157 15.98 -2.68 10.00
CA ALA A 157 17.40 -2.34 10.19
C ALA A 157 17.81 -2.39 11.66
N SER A 158 16.98 -1.91 12.61
CA SER A 158 17.27 -1.90 14.03
C SER A 158 17.38 -3.30 14.65
N VAL A 159 16.68 -4.29 14.07
CA VAL A 159 16.79 -5.71 14.46
C VAL A 159 17.84 -6.48 13.64
N GLY A 160 18.70 -5.77 12.89
CA GLY A 160 19.86 -6.33 12.20
C GLY A 160 19.57 -6.96 10.85
N ARG A 161 18.39 -6.75 10.24
CA ARG A 161 18.08 -7.26 8.89
C ARG A 161 18.71 -6.35 7.83
N SER A 162 19.36 -6.94 6.83
CA SER A 162 19.85 -6.24 5.62
C SER A 162 18.92 -6.38 4.42
N ALA A 163 18.03 -7.35 4.45
CA ALA A 163 17.02 -7.65 3.43
C ALA A 163 15.71 -8.09 4.09
N ALA A 164 14.64 -8.04 3.32
CA ALA A 164 13.32 -8.51 3.70
C ALA A 164 12.82 -9.57 2.72
N ARG A 165 12.21 -10.63 3.22
CA ARG A 165 11.54 -11.66 2.41
C ARG A 165 10.19 -11.11 1.97
N CYS A 166 10.07 -10.68 0.71
CA CYS A 166 8.89 -10.05 0.15
C CYS A 166 8.26 -10.92 -0.94
N THR A 167 6.94 -10.84 -1.10
CA THR A 167 6.30 -11.40 -2.29
C THR A 167 6.74 -10.62 -3.52
N ARG A 168 7.05 -11.29 -4.63
CA ARG A 168 7.42 -10.61 -5.88
C ARG A 168 6.26 -9.75 -6.40
N ARG A 169 6.58 -8.68 -7.11
CA ARG A 169 5.58 -7.83 -7.72
C ARG A 169 4.91 -8.51 -8.91
N PRO A 170 3.56 -8.45 -9.03
CA PRO A 170 2.84 -8.97 -10.19
C PRO A 170 3.23 -8.24 -11.48
N LEU A 171 3.48 -8.98 -12.54
CA LEU A 171 3.66 -8.47 -13.89
C LEU A 171 2.30 -8.26 -14.54
N VAL A 172 2.03 -7.05 -15.05
CA VAL A 172 0.75 -6.67 -15.63
C VAL A 172 0.91 -6.22 -17.07
N ALA A 173 0.22 -6.90 -17.98
CA ALA A 173 0.10 -6.46 -19.37
C ALA A 173 -1.21 -5.66 -19.56
N ILE A 174 -1.11 -4.55 -20.29
CA ILE A 174 -2.24 -3.67 -20.61
C ILE A 174 -2.39 -3.57 -22.12
N LEU A 175 -3.51 -4.03 -22.64
CA LEU A 175 -3.86 -3.95 -24.05
C LEU A 175 -5.05 -3.00 -24.22
N ALA A 176 -5.07 -2.19 -25.29
CA ALA A 176 -6.22 -1.39 -25.68
C ALA A 176 -6.61 -1.74 -27.10
N THR A 177 -7.89 -2.07 -27.34
CA THR A 177 -8.38 -2.41 -28.68
C THR A 177 -9.22 -1.28 -29.25
N GLY A 178 -9.02 -0.99 -30.53
CA GLY A 178 -9.77 0.02 -31.28
C GLY A 178 -8.97 0.53 -32.48
N ASP A 179 -9.60 0.55 -33.66
CA ASP A 179 -9.02 1.10 -34.90
C ASP A 179 -8.90 2.63 -34.84
N GLU A 180 -9.66 3.28 -33.93
CA GLU A 180 -9.60 4.71 -33.67
C GLU A 180 -8.40 5.13 -32.82
N LEU A 181 -7.67 4.16 -32.21
CA LEU A 181 -6.64 4.46 -31.22
C LEU A 181 -5.31 4.81 -31.90
N THR A 182 -4.77 5.95 -31.50
CA THR A 182 -3.47 6.46 -31.94
C THR A 182 -2.58 6.72 -30.72
N ASP A 183 -1.32 6.42 -30.80
CA ASP A 183 -0.39 6.64 -29.70
C ASP A 183 -0.23 8.13 -29.37
N PRO A 184 -0.21 8.52 -28.08
CA PRO A 184 -0.02 9.90 -27.68
C PRO A 184 1.28 10.49 -28.26
N GLY A 185 1.21 11.72 -28.75
CA GLY A 185 2.33 12.44 -29.37
C GLY A 185 2.42 12.29 -30.89
N THR A 186 1.60 11.44 -31.51
CA THR A 186 1.48 11.34 -32.97
C THR A 186 0.32 12.18 -33.50
N GLU A 187 0.33 12.53 -34.80
CA GLU A 187 -0.75 13.26 -35.45
C GLU A 187 -2.02 12.41 -35.56
N LEU A 188 -3.18 13.01 -35.27
CA LEU A 188 -4.45 12.32 -35.36
C LEU A 188 -5.00 12.29 -36.79
N ALA A 189 -5.31 11.11 -37.30
CA ALA A 189 -6.11 10.96 -38.48
C ALA A 189 -7.59 11.37 -38.23
N PRO A 190 -8.38 11.74 -39.25
CA PRO A 190 -9.79 12.00 -39.06
C PRO A 190 -10.54 10.82 -38.45
N GLY A 191 -11.23 11.07 -37.32
CA GLY A 191 -11.95 10.04 -36.57
C GLY A 191 -11.11 9.28 -35.54
N ALA A 192 -9.79 9.48 -35.50
CA ALA A 192 -8.92 8.88 -34.49
C ALA A 192 -8.90 9.67 -33.17
N ILE A 193 -8.52 8.98 -32.08
CA ILE A 193 -8.33 9.54 -30.74
C ILE A 193 -7.01 9.04 -30.16
N TRP A 194 -6.39 9.81 -29.26
CA TRP A 194 -5.22 9.31 -28.53
C TRP A 194 -5.59 8.24 -27.50
N SER A 195 -4.83 7.15 -27.50
CA SER A 195 -4.99 6.01 -26.61
C SER A 195 -4.58 6.38 -25.18
N SER A 196 -5.52 6.86 -24.37
CA SER A 196 -5.27 7.32 -23.00
C SER A 196 -5.37 6.20 -21.94
N ASN A 197 -6.14 5.14 -22.21
CA ASN A 197 -6.39 4.07 -21.24
C ASN A 197 -5.12 3.33 -20.82
N PRO A 198 -4.21 2.90 -21.71
CA PRO A 198 -2.99 2.22 -21.30
C PRO A 198 -2.13 3.06 -20.34
N VAL A 199 -2.03 4.36 -20.60
CA VAL A 199 -1.24 5.28 -19.74
C VAL A 199 -1.86 5.42 -18.36
N ALA A 200 -3.18 5.63 -18.28
CA ALA A 200 -3.89 5.78 -17.01
C ALA A 200 -3.88 4.47 -16.20
N LEU A 201 -4.11 3.34 -16.85
CA LEU A 201 -4.09 2.02 -16.20
C LEU A 201 -2.69 1.63 -15.74
N ALA A 202 -1.63 1.95 -16.51
CA ALA A 202 -0.25 1.75 -16.09
C ALA A 202 0.06 2.49 -14.78
N GLY A 203 -0.39 3.75 -14.65
CA GLY A 203 -0.30 4.49 -13.38
C GLY A 203 -1.02 3.80 -12.23
N GLN A 204 -2.20 3.21 -12.48
CA GLN A 204 -2.93 2.46 -11.45
C GLN A 204 -2.24 1.13 -11.08
N VAL A 205 -1.59 0.43 -12.04
CA VAL A 205 -0.77 -0.76 -11.78
C VAL A 205 0.37 -0.45 -10.84
N VAL A 206 1.15 0.60 -11.14
CA VAL A 206 2.27 1.02 -10.28
C VAL A 206 1.79 1.36 -8.86
N ARG A 207 0.68 2.08 -8.74
CA ARG A 207 0.07 2.39 -7.44
C ARG A 207 -0.43 1.16 -6.67
N ALA A 208 -0.80 0.09 -7.37
CA ALA A 208 -1.18 -1.18 -6.76
C ALA A 208 0.04 -2.03 -6.32
N GLY A 209 1.25 -1.57 -6.61
CA GLY A 209 2.50 -2.30 -6.34
C GLY A 209 2.89 -3.28 -7.46
N GLY A 210 2.16 -3.31 -8.59
CA GLY A 210 2.50 -4.12 -9.75
C GLY A 210 3.58 -3.49 -10.63
N VAL A 211 4.11 -4.30 -11.55
CA VAL A 211 5.04 -3.87 -12.59
C VAL A 211 4.34 -3.96 -13.94
N VAL A 212 4.38 -2.87 -14.71
CA VAL A 212 3.86 -2.87 -16.08
C VAL A 212 4.84 -3.64 -16.98
N GLU A 213 4.44 -4.82 -17.40
CA GLU A 213 5.24 -5.68 -18.31
C GLU A 213 5.20 -5.11 -19.72
N ARG A 214 3.98 -4.75 -20.21
CA ARG A 214 3.79 -4.06 -21.49
C ARG A 214 2.54 -3.21 -21.52
N THR A 215 2.54 -2.25 -22.43
CA THR A 215 1.36 -1.55 -22.92
C THR A 215 1.31 -1.65 -24.45
N GLN A 216 0.15 -1.95 -25.03
CA GLN A 216 0.01 -2.13 -26.48
C GLN A 216 -1.38 -1.69 -26.95
N SER A 217 -1.43 -0.92 -28.03
CA SER A 217 -2.66 -0.72 -28.82
C SER A 217 -2.78 -1.84 -29.86
N VAL A 218 -3.98 -2.41 -29.99
CA VAL A 218 -4.28 -3.56 -30.86
C VAL A 218 -5.43 -3.16 -31.78
N PRO A 219 -5.33 -3.36 -33.09
CA PRO A 219 -6.44 -3.08 -34.02
C PRO A 219 -7.64 -4.01 -33.76
N ASP A 220 -8.82 -3.60 -34.21
CA ASP A 220 -10.07 -4.38 -34.10
C ASP A 220 -10.10 -5.56 -35.09
N ASP A 221 -9.06 -6.38 -35.01
CA ASP A 221 -8.86 -7.61 -35.79
C ASP A 221 -8.76 -8.83 -34.89
N ALA A 222 -9.47 -9.92 -35.24
CA ALA A 222 -9.54 -11.12 -34.40
C ALA A 222 -8.19 -11.81 -34.26
N GLN A 223 -7.37 -11.86 -35.33
CA GLN A 223 -6.07 -12.51 -35.32
C GLN A 223 -5.05 -11.67 -34.55
N ALA A 224 -5.04 -10.33 -34.76
CA ALA A 224 -4.19 -9.41 -34.01
C ALA A 224 -4.50 -9.46 -32.51
N SER A 225 -5.79 -9.43 -32.14
CA SER A 225 -6.25 -9.57 -30.75
C SER A 225 -5.80 -10.90 -30.14
N ARG A 226 -5.95 -12.02 -30.87
CA ARG A 226 -5.53 -13.33 -30.38
C ARG A 226 -4.01 -13.43 -30.14
N VAL A 227 -3.21 -12.89 -31.06
CA VAL A 227 -1.74 -12.88 -30.92
C VAL A 227 -1.33 -12.02 -29.72
N ALA A 228 -1.79 -10.77 -29.65
CA ALA A 228 -1.42 -9.84 -28.56
C ALA A 228 -1.85 -10.35 -27.17
N ILE A 229 -3.07 -10.90 -27.06
CA ILE A 229 -3.56 -11.50 -25.81
C ILE A 229 -2.76 -12.76 -25.47
N GLY A 230 -2.44 -13.62 -26.44
CA GLY A 230 -1.63 -14.82 -26.24
C GLY A 230 -0.24 -14.50 -25.69
N ASP A 231 0.43 -13.52 -26.28
CA ASP A 231 1.74 -13.04 -25.83
C ASP A 231 1.67 -12.47 -24.41
N ALA A 232 0.61 -11.69 -24.10
CA ALA A 232 0.41 -11.14 -22.77
C ALA A 232 0.13 -12.24 -21.73
N LEU A 233 -0.69 -13.23 -22.04
CA LEU A 233 -0.96 -14.38 -21.16
C LEU A 233 0.30 -15.22 -20.90
N ALA A 234 1.24 -15.26 -21.86
CA ALA A 234 2.50 -15.98 -21.71
C ALA A 234 3.48 -15.29 -20.76
N SER A 235 3.49 -13.96 -20.68
CA SER A 235 4.50 -13.17 -19.94
C SER A 235 4.02 -12.53 -18.64
N ALA A 236 2.70 -12.21 -18.50
CA ALA A 236 2.17 -11.48 -17.36
C ALA A 236 1.38 -12.36 -16.37
N ASP A 237 1.29 -11.94 -15.12
CA ASP A 237 0.42 -12.54 -14.11
C ASP A 237 -1.01 -12.01 -14.20
N VAL A 238 -1.14 -10.78 -14.68
CA VAL A 238 -2.44 -10.11 -14.90
C VAL A 238 -2.46 -9.49 -16.28
N VAL A 239 -3.51 -9.77 -17.03
CA VAL A 239 -3.76 -9.18 -18.36
C VAL A 239 -5.00 -8.31 -18.28
N CYS A 240 -4.89 -7.02 -18.61
CA CYS A 240 -5.99 -6.08 -18.71
C CYS A 240 -6.19 -5.68 -20.16
N VAL A 241 -7.36 -5.97 -20.73
CA VAL A 241 -7.73 -5.54 -22.08
C VAL A 241 -8.82 -4.49 -21.97
N SER A 242 -8.55 -3.27 -22.45
CA SER A 242 -9.50 -2.16 -22.48
C SER A 242 -10.11 -2.01 -23.88
N GLY A 243 -11.42 -2.09 -24.00
CA GLY A 243 -12.15 -2.18 -25.27
C GLY A 243 -12.46 -3.62 -25.66
N GLY A 244 -13.28 -3.83 -26.70
CA GLY A 244 -13.59 -5.13 -27.27
C GLY A 244 -14.30 -6.14 -26.34
N VAL A 245 -14.94 -5.72 -25.25
CA VAL A 245 -15.60 -6.61 -24.28
C VAL A 245 -17.11 -6.41 -24.14
N SER A 246 -17.71 -5.60 -25.00
CA SER A 246 -19.17 -5.37 -25.00
C SER A 246 -19.92 -6.41 -25.85
N VAL A 247 -20.95 -5.99 -26.56
CA VAL A 247 -21.82 -6.85 -27.40
C VAL A 247 -21.73 -6.52 -28.89
N GLY A 248 -20.77 -5.70 -29.29
CA GLY A 248 -20.60 -5.27 -30.68
C GLY A 248 -20.09 -6.40 -31.57
N PRO A 249 -20.36 -6.33 -32.89
CA PRO A 249 -19.89 -7.33 -33.85
C PRO A 249 -18.35 -7.37 -34.00
N HIS A 250 -17.68 -6.32 -33.57
CA HIS A 250 -16.20 -6.19 -33.57
C HIS A 250 -15.54 -6.50 -32.21
N ASP A 251 -16.32 -7.02 -31.25
CA ASP A 251 -15.79 -7.38 -29.91
C ASP A 251 -15.07 -8.74 -29.96
N HIS A 252 -13.85 -8.75 -30.46
CA HIS A 252 -13.05 -9.96 -30.65
C HIS A 252 -12.37 -10.48 -29.37
N VAL A 253 -12.23 -9.64 -28.33
CA VAL A 253 -11.47 -9.94 -27.11
C VAL A 253 -11.99 -11.17 -26.37
N LYS A 254 -13.31 -11.28 -26.16
CA LYS A 254 -13.91 -12.44 -25.46
C LYS A 254 -13.72 -13.75 -26.22
N GLY A 255 -13.81 -13.69 -27.55
CA GLY A 255 -13.54 -14.83 -28.42
C GLY A 255 -12.09 -15.27 -28.30
N ALA A 256 -11.15 -14.34 -28.44
CA ALA A 256 -9.72 -14.60 -28.32
C ALA A 256 -9.32 -15.19 -26.96
N LEU A 257 -9.84 -14.63 -25.85
CA LEU A 257 -9.58 -15.17 -24.50
C LEU A 257 -10.08 -16.61 -24.36
N ARG A 258 -11.29 -16.91 -24.84
CA ARG A 258 -11.85 -18.28 -24.81
C ARG A 258 -11.04 -19.24 -25.65
N ASP A 259 -10.65 -18.85 -26.87
CA ASP A 259 -9.87 -19.66 -27.79
C ASP A 259 -8.46 -19.96 -27.25
N LEU A 260 -7.92 -19.06 -26.41
CA LEU A 260 -6.66 -19.22 -25.70
C LEU A 260 -6.80 -20.01 -24.38
N GLY A 261 -8.00 -20.51 -24.05
CA GLY A 261 -8.25 -21.36 -22.90
C GLY A 261 -8.55 -20.63 -21.59
N VAL A 262 -8.75 -19.31 -21.63
CA VAL A 262 -9.14 -18.55 -20.45
C VAL A 262 -10.55 -18.92 -20.05
N GLN A 263 -10.74 -19.35 -18.80
CA GLN A 263 -12.03 -19.73 -18.24
C GLN A 263 -12.76 -18.48 -17.72
N GLU A 264 -13.92 -18.15 -18.33
CA GLU A 264 -14.75 -17.04 -17.91
C GLU A 264 -15.37 -17.32 -16.53
N SER A 265 -15.15 -16.41 -15.58
CA SER A 265 -15.83 -16.42 -14.29
C SER A 265 -17.11 -15.58 -14.32
N PHE A 266 -17.06 -14.41 -14.93
CA PHE A 266 -18.25 -13.58 -15.15
C PHE A 266 -18.07 -12.61 -16.31
N TRP A 267 -19.21 -12.21 -16.88
CA TRP A 267 -19.33 -11.10 -17.80
C TRP A 267 -20.53 -10.24 -17.40
N GLY A 268 -20.27 -8.96 -17.20
CA GLY A 268 -21.23 -7.96 -16.79
C GLY A 268 -21.34 -7.80 -15.27
N VAL A 269 -21.18 -6.56 -14.83
CA VAL A 269 -21.36 -6.15 -13.43
C VAL A 269 -22.48 -5.12 -13.36
N ALA A 270 -23.34 -5.20 -12.35
CA ALA A 270 -24.41 -4.24 -12.08
C ALA A 270 -23.85 -2.91 -11.57
N LEU A 271 -22.98 -2.28 -12.37
CA LEU A 271 -22.19 -1.07 -12.04
C LEU A 271 -22.40 0.03 -13.10
N ARG A 272 -22.39 1.28 -12.67
CA ARG A 272 -22.35 2.50 -13.50
C ARG A 272 -21.29 3.49 -12.97
N PRO A 273 -20.27 3.87 -13.81
CA PRO A 273 -19.95 3.28 -15.12
C PRO A 273 -19.22 1.93 -14.93
N GLY A 274 -19.26 1.08 -15.96
CA GLY A 274 -18.47 -0.15 -15.94
C GLY A 274 -19.25 -1.46 -16.14
N LYS A 275 -20.51 -1.43 -16.63
CA LYS A 275 -21.30 -2.65 -16.86
C LYS A 275 -20.57 -3.74 -17.65
N PRO A 276 -19.91 -3.48 -18.81
CA PRO A 276 -19.30 -4.54 -19.62
C PRO A 276 -17.91 -4.95 -19.09
N THR A 277 -17.82 -5.24 -17.80
CA THR A 277 -16.60 -5.79 -17.20
C THR A 277 -16.61 -7.31 -17.32
N TRP A 278 -15.49 -7.87 -17.77
CA TRP A 278 -15.27 -9.30 -17.92
C TRP A 278 -14.09 -9.74 -17.02
N PHE A 279 -14.20 -10.95 -16.48
CA PHE A 279 -13.11 -11.56 -15.70
C PHE A 279 -13.04 -13.05 -15.96
N GLY A 280 -11.83 -13.57 -16.08
CA GLY A 280 -11.54 -14.99 -16.19
C GLY A 280 -10.12 -15.31 -15.75
N THR A 281 -9.81 -16.61 -15.68
CA THR A 281 -8.51 -17.13 -15.28
C THR A 281 -7.98 -18.15 -16.29
N LEU A 282 -6.66 -18.19 -16.42
CA LEU A 282 -5.96 -19.23 -17.17
C LEU A 282 -5.03 -19.97 -16.22
N ASP A 283 -5.31 -21.25 -15.99
CA ASP A 283 -4.46 -22.12 -15.20
C ASP A 283 -3.33 -22.67 -16.11
N GLY A 284 -2.10 -22.27 -15.81
CA GLY A 284 -0.88 -22.82 -16.40
C GLY A 284 -0.27 -23.92 -15.52
N ARG A 285 0.88 -24.48 -15.95
CA ARG A 285 1.58 -25.51 -15.15
C ARG A 285 2.09 -24.97 -13.82
N ASP A 286 2.63 -23.76 -13.83
CA ASP A 286 3.35 -23.20 -12.69
C ASP A 286 2.71 -21.89 -12.16
N ARG A 287 1.72 -21.35 -12.85
CA ARG A 287 1.04 -20.11 -12.45
C ARG A 287 -0.39 -20.02 -12.96
N ARG A 288 -1.21 -19.27 -12.25
CA ARG A 288 -2.52 -18.79 -12.70
C ARG A 288 -2.40 -17.37 -13.22
N VAL A 289 -2.93 -17.09 -14.40
CA VAL A 289 -3.02 -15.76 -14.98
C VAL A 289 -4.44 -15.22 -14.79
N LEU A 290 -4.57 -13.99 -14.34
CA LEU A 290 -5.83 -13.29 -14.21
C LEU A 290 -6.06 -12.44 -15.44
N ALA A 291 -7.22 -12.56 -16.11
CA ALA A 291 -7.55 -11.77 -17.26
C ALA A 291 -8.78 -10.90 -16.98
N PHE A 292 -8.64 -9.59 -17.22
CA PHE A 292 -9.67 -8.59 -17.06
C PHE A 292 -10.00 -7.95 -18.40
N GLY A 293 -11.26 -8.00 -18.79
CA GLY A 293 -11.80 -7.20 -19.89
C GLY A 293 -12.48 -5.95 -19.34
N LEU A 294 -11.91 -4.79 -19.63
CA LEU A 294 -12.35 -3.49 -19.13
C LEU A 294 -13.06 -2.70 -20.23
N PRO A 295 -14.01 -1.82 -19.89
CA PRO A 295 -14.67 -0.97 -20.88
C PRO A 295 -13.71 -0.07 -21.66
N GLY A 296 -14.06 0.31 -22.92
CA GLY A 296 -13.27 1.25 -23.71
C GLY A 296 -13.33 2.71 -23.20
N ASN A 297 -14.47 3.15 -22.64
CA ASN A 297 -14.58 4.50 -22.07
C ASN A 297 -13.59 4.71 -20.91
N PRO A 298 -12.77 5.79 -20.91
CA PRO A 298 -11.63 5.95 -20.01
C PRO A 298 -12.02 5.95 -18.53
N VAL A 299 -13.08 6.66 -18.14
CA VAL A 299 -13.52 6.65 -16.75
C VAL A 299 -14.02 5.27 -16.33
N SER A 300 -14.72 4.57 -17.22
CA SER A 300 -15.19 3.21 -16.93
C SER A 300 -14.03 2.24 -16.74
N ALA A 301 -13.00 2.32 -17.59
CA ALA A 301 -11.78 1.50 -17.48
C ALA A 301 -11.08 1.74 -16.15
N MET A 302 -10.86 3.00 -15.76
CA MET A 302 -10.22 3.35 -14.49
C MET A 302 -11.05 2.92 -13.27
N VAL A 303 -12.37 3.09 -13.31
CA VAL A 303 -13.29 2.69 -12.24
C VAL A 303 -13.29 1.16 -12.07
N THR A 304 -13.41 0.41 -13.14
CA THR A 304 -13.46 -1.06 -13.08
C THR A 304 -12.09 -1.65 -12.70
N PHE A 305 -11.00 -1.07 -13.18
CA PHE A 305 -9.66 -1.43 -12.72
C PHE A 305 -9.52 -1.20 -11.20
N ARG A 306 -9.92 -0.01 -10.71
CA ARG A 306 -9.90 0.32 -9.28
C ARG A 306 -10.68 -0.67 -8.44
N LEU A 307 -11.86 -1.07 -8.92
CA LEU A 307 -12.78 -1.94 -8.16
C LEU A 307 -12.39 -3.42 -8.18
N PHE A 308 -11.71 -3.90 -9.24
CA PHE A 308 -11.50 -5.34 -9.47
C PHE A 308 -10.02 -5.71 -9.69
N ALA A 309 -9.32 -5.07 -10.61
CA ALA A 309 -7.93 -5.43 -10.94
C ALA A 309 -6.94 -4.98 -9.85
N MET A 310 -7.11 -3.77 -9.31
CA MET A 310 -6.24 -3.26 -8.24
C MET A 310 -6.29 -4.12 -6.97
N PRO A 311 -7.46 -4.51 -6.42
CA PRO A 311 -7.53 -5.46 -5.32
C PRO A 311 -6.86 -6.80 -5.63
N ALA A 312 -6.99 -7.29 -6.87
CA ALA A 312 -6.32 -8.52 -7.30
C ALA A 312 -4.80 -8.39 -7.29
N ILE A 313 -4.25 -7.30 -7.83
CA ILE A 313 -2.81 -7.02 -7.85
C ILE A 313 -2.26 -6.92 -6.42
N ARG A 314 -3.00 -6.33 -5.48
CA ARG A 314 -2.62 -6.27 -4.06
C ARG A 314 -2.65 -7.65 -3.41
N ALA A 315 -3.72 -8.41 -3.63
CA ALA A 315 -3.86 -9.75 -3.07
C ALA A 315 -2.83 -10.75 -3.61
N LEU A 316 -2.39 -10.63 -4.88
CA LEU A 316 -1.29 -11.40 -5.44
C LEU A 316 0.03 -11.18 -4.69
N GLN A 317 0.22 -10.00 -4.09
CA GLN A 317 1.35 -9.69 -3.22
C GLN A 317 1.13 -10.13 -1.76
N GLY A 318 -0.05 -10.62 -1.40
CA GLY A 318 -0.43 -10.94 -0.02
C GLY A 318 -0.80 -9.70 0.81
N ALA A 319 -0.93 -8.53 0.18
CA ALA A 319 -1.40 -7.30 0.83
C ALA A 319 -2.92 -7.30 1.01
N ASP A 320 -3.42 -6.48 1.94
CA ASP A 320 -4.86 -6.27 2.10
C ASP A 320 -5.48 -5.66 0.83
N PRO A 321 -6.39 -6.38 0.14
CA PRO A 321 -7.05 -5.87 -1.06
C PRO A 321 -8.02 -4.71 -0.78
N GLY A 322 -8.43 -4.53 0.48
CA GLY A 322 -9.38 -3.52 0.93
C GLY A 322 -8.76 -2.26 1.54
N ALA A 323 -7.42 -2.18 1.65
CA ALA A 323 -6.71 -1.15 2.42
C ALA A 323 -6.97 0.32 1.99
N ALA A 324 -7.58 0.55 0.84
CA ALA A 324 -7.86 1.90 0.36
C ALA A 324 -9.36 2.22 0.29
N ARG A 325 -10.10 1.86 1.34
CA ARG A 325 -11.53 2.15 1.51
C ARG A 325 -11.75 3.01 2.74
N ALA A 326 -12.81 3.81 2.68
CA ALA A 326 -13.29 4.61 3.80
C ALA A 326 -14.81 4.70 3.75
N GLU A 327 -15.44 5.10 4.85
CA GLU A 327 -16.84 5.52 4.90
C GLU A 327 -16.90 7.05 4.90
N ALA A 328 -17.86 7.62 4.17
CA ALA A 328 -18.06 9.07 4.15
C ALA A 328 -19.56 9.41 4.16
N VAL A 329 -19.88 10.61 4.62
CA VAL A 329 -21.24 11.19 4.59
C VAL A 329 -21.42 11.95 3.29
N LEU A 330 -22.52 11.72 2.56
CA LEU A 330 -22.86 12.49 1.37
C LEU A 330 -23.22 13.93 1.73
N ASP A 331 -22.57 14.91 1.10
CA ASP A 331 -22.92 16.33 1.25
C ASP A 331 -24.16 16.73 0.47
N GLU A 332 -24.43 16.04 -0.61
CA GLU A 332 -25.52 16.36 -1.54
C GLU A 332 -26.26 15.08 -1.97
N PRO A 333 -27.56 15.16 -2.27
CA PRO A 333 -28.31 14.00 -2.70
C PRO A 333 -27.80 13.49 -4.06
N VAL A 334 -27.79 12.17 -4.24
CA VAL A 334 -27.37 11.52 -5.47
C VAL A 334 -28.47 10.62 -5.99
N ALA A 335 -28.96 10.88 -7.20
CA ALA A 335 -29.98 10.06 -7.86
C ALA A 335 -29.51 8.60 -7.99
N ARG A 336 -30.30 7.65 -7.49
CA ARG A 336 -30.02 6.22 -7.59
C ARG A 336 -30.34 5.72 -8.99
N HIS A 337 -29.63 4.70 -9.42
CA HIS A 337 -29.96 3.99 -10.67
C HIS A 337 -30.79 2.74 -10.32
N PRO A 338 -31.93 2.49 -10.97
CA PRO A 338 -32.86 1.44 -10.55
C PRO A 338 -32.30 0.00 -10.63
N ARG A 339 -31.26 -0.23 -11.43
CA ARG A 339 -30.74 -1.58 -11.70
C ARG A 339 -29.22 -1.73 -11.56
N ARG A 340 -28.49 -0.70 -11.13
CA ARG A 340 -27.04 -0.74 -11.03
C ARG A 340 -26.54 0.13 -9.89
N ASP A 341 -25.60 -0.37 -9.13
CA ASP A 341 -24.82 0.44 -8.23
C ASP A 341 -24.01 1.48 -9.02
N GLN A 342 -23.70 2.62 -8.38
CA GLN A 342 -22.96 3.70 -9.04
C GLN A 342 -21.66 3.97 -8.31
N ALA A 343 -20.57 4.10 -9.05
CA ALA A 343 -19.30 4.64 -8.54
C ALA A 343 -19.24 6.13 -8.89
N VAL A 344 -19.66 6.97 -7.96
CA VAL A 344 -19.79 8.41 -8.13
C VAL A 344 -18.46 9.07 -7.74
N ARG A 345 -17.87 9.80 -8.69
CA ARG A 345 -16.65 10.57 -8.43
C ARG A 345 -16.95 11.67 -7.44
N CYS A 346 -16.21 11.70 -6.33
CA CYS A 346 -16.42 12.67 -5.27
C CYS A 346 -15.09 13.28 -4.79
N ARG A 347 -15.18 14.51 -4.30
CA ARG A 347 -14.14 15.14 -3.48
C ARG A 347 -14.41 14.79 -2.04
N LEU A 348 -13.34 14.54 -1.28
CA LEU A 348 -13.42 14.21 0.14
C LEU A 348 -12.93 15.37 0.98
N THR A 349 -13.65 15.66 2.05
CA THR A 349 -13.26 16.65 3.07
C THR A 349 -13.40 16.04 4.46
N ALA A 350 -12.46 16.34 5.35
CA ALA A 350 -12.54 15.95 6.74
C ALA A 350 -13.37 16.97 7.52
N ALA A 351 -14.32 16.49 8.32
CA ALA A 351 -15.12 17.29 9.24
C ALA A 351 -15.06 16.69 10.65
N ALA A 352 -15.71 17.35 11.63
CA ALA A 352 -15.69 16.90 13.03
C ALA A 352 -16.39 15.54 13.23
N ASP A 353 -17.34 15.20 12.37
CA ASP A 353 -18.15 13.99 12.40
C ASP A 353 -17.66 12.89 11.43
N GLY A 354 -16.55 13.13 10.70
CA GLY A 354 -15.94 12.16 9.80
C GLY A 354 -15.58 12.71 8.43
N LEU A 355 -15.45 11.79 7.46
CA LEU A 355 -15.28 12.15 6.05
C LEU A 355 -16.60 12.53 5.42
N HIS A 356 -16.55 13.56 4.59
CA HIS A 356 -17.64 14.01 3.75
C HIS A 356 -17.32 13.83 2.29
N ALA A 357 -18.29 13.37 1.50
CA ALA A 357 -18.17 13.09 0.08
C ALA A 357 -19.09 14.02 -0.73
N ARG A 358 -18.49 14.90 -1.54
CA ARG A 358 -19.21 15.77 -2.45
C ARG A 358 -19.01 15.33 -3.89
N PRO A 359 -20.07 15.04 -4.67
CA PRO A 359 -19.93 14.70 -6.10
C PRO A 359 -19.16 15.77 -6.89
N THR A 360 -18.29 15.35 -7.81
CA THR A 360 -17.46 16.25 -8.64
C THR A 360 -18.19 16.78 -9.88
N GLY A 361 -19.49 16.98 -9.84
CA GLY A 361 -20.30 17.48 -10.97
C GLY A 361 -20.63 16.37 -11.97
N ARG A 362 -20.36 16.57 -13.27
CA ARG A 362 -20.76 15.65 -14.35
C ARG A 362 -20.13 14.27 -14.22
N GLN A 363 -20.95 13.21 -14.33
CA GLN A 363 -20.58 11.80 -14.06
C GLN A 363 -20.53 10.93 -15.32
N GLU A 364 -20.41 11.51 -16.52
CA GLU A 364 -20.33 10.77 -17.79
C GLU A 364 -19.01 10.00 -17.92
N SER A 365 -19.09 8.81 -18.53
CA SER A 365 -17.96 7.85 -18.57
C SER A 365 -16.84 8.22 -19.55
N HIS A 366 -17.07 9.18 -20.44
CA HIS A 366 -16.07 9.71 -21.38
C HIS A 366 -15.32 10.93 -20.85
N MET A 367 -15.77 11.53 -19.73
CA MET A 367 -15.19 12.77 -19.19
C MET A 367 -14.00 12.47 -18.27
N LEU A 368 -12.85 12.14 -18.86
CA LEU A 368 -11.64 11.77 -18.11
C LEU A 368 -11.19 12.84 -17.11
N THR A 369 -11.34 14.13 -17.44
CA THR A 369 -10.98 15.24 -16.56
C THR A 369 -11.74 15.24 -15.22
N SER A 370 -12.91 14.60 -15.17
CA SER A 370 -13.69 14.46 -13.93
C SER A 370 -12.97 13.59 -12.87
N MET A 371 -12.05 12.71 -13.30
CA MET A 371 -11.21 11.92 -12.41
C MET A 371 -10.12 12.75 -11.73
N LEU A 372 -9.66 13.85 -12.34
CA LEU A 372 -8.65 14.73 -11.73
C LEU A 372 -9.17 15.48 -10.50
N ALA A 373 -10.48 15.77 -10.47
CA ALA A 373 -11.11 16.46 -9.37
C ALA A 373 -11.58 15.53 -8.24
N ALA A 374 -11.44 14.21 -8.43
CA ALA A 374 -11.96 13.20 -7.49
C ALA A 374 -10.87 12.66 -6.57
N ASP A 375 -11.16 12.66 -5.28
CA ASP A 375 -10.36 11.99 -4.25
C ASP A 375 -10.82 10.55 -4.03
N GLY A 376 -12.09 10.24 -4.37
CA GLY A 376 -12.71 8.93 -4.18
C GLY A 376 -13.87 8.64 -5.12
N LEU A 377 -14.31 7.39 -5.06
CA LEU A 377 -15.51 6.88 -5.71
C LEU A 377 -16.52 6.49 -4.63
N ALA A 378 -17.55 7.30 -4.39
CA ALA A 378 -18.64 6.95 -3.51
C ALA A 378 -19.50 5.86 -4.17
N LEU A 379 -19.70 4.75 -3.48
CA LEU A 379 -20.51 3.62 -3.96
C LEU A 379 -21.96 3.83 -3.53
N ILE A 380 -22.80 4.22 -4.50
CA ILE A 380 -24.23 4.44 -4.28
C ILE A 380 -24.98 3.18 -4.70
N THR A 381 -25.66 2.55 -3.76
CA THR A 381 -26.44 1.34 -4.02
C THR A 381 -27.58 1.61 -4.99
N LEU A 382 -27.89 0.60 -5.83
CA LEU A 382 -29.05 0.65 -6.73
C LEU A 382 -30.36 0.88 -5.97
N GLY A 383 -31.35 1.46 -6.63
CA GLY A 383 -32.65 1.73 -6.03
C GLY A 383 -33.41 2.80 -6.80
N GLU A 384 -34.60 3.13 -6.33
CA GLU A 384 -35.37 4.27 -6.85
C GLU A 384 -35.15 5.50 -5.97
N GLY A 385 -35.43 6.69 -6.53
CA GLY A 385 -35.24 7.95 -5.86
C GLY A 385 -33.80 8.38 -5.74
N GLU A 386 -33.42 8.92 -4.59
CA GLU A 386 -32.09 9.48 -4.31
C GLU A 386 -31.48 8.88 -3.05
N ALA A 387 -30.16 8.80 -3.00
CA ALA A 387 -29.40 8.72 -1.77
C ALA A 387 -29.39 10.13 -1.16
N PRO A 388 -29.98 10.36 0.01
CA PRO A 388 -30.11 11.71 0.55
C PRO A 388 -28.76 12.26 1.03
N ALA A 389 -28.64 13.58 1.12
CA ALA A 389 -27.58 14.20 1.90
C ALA A 389 -27.62 13.67 3.35
N GLY A 390 -26.45 13.40 3.94
CA GLY A 390 -26.33 12.79 5.27
C GLY A 390 -26.28 11.25 5.26
N GLU A 391 -26.53 10.59 4.13
CA GLU A 391 -26.36 9.12 4.01
C GLU A 391 -24.89 8.76 4.08
N ARG A 392 -24.56 7.70 4.85
CA ARG A 392 -23.22 7.11 4.89
C ARG A 392 -23.05 6.15 3.74
N VAL A 393 -21.92 6.28 3.05
CA VAL A 393 -21.60 5.49 1.86
C VAL A 393 -20.15 5.00 1.91
N ASP A 394 -19.91 3.82 1.35
CA ASP A 394 -18.56 3.34 1.12
C ASP A 394 -17.86 4.16 0.03
N VAL A 395 -16.59 4.48 0.24
CA VAL A 395 -15.77 5.21 -0.72
C VAL A 395 -14.50 4.43 -1.03
N GLU A 396 -14.24 4.21 -2.31
CA GLU A 396 -12.93 3.76 -2.80
C GLU A 396 -12.01 4.98 -2.98
N LEU A 397 -10.95 5.07 -2.21
CA LEU A 397 -9.99 6.18 -2.27
C LEU A 397 -9.16 6.11 -3.56
N LEU A 398 -9.10 7.17 -4.34
CA LEU A 398 -8.31 7.25 -5.59
C LEU A 398 -6.88 7.75 -5.34
N GLY A 399 -6.64 8.40 -4.22
CA GLY A 399 -5.35 8.91 -3.75
C GLY A 399 -4.92 8.26 -2.43
N GLY A 400 -3.86 8.77 -1.81
CA GLY A 400 -3.61 8.57 -0.39
C GLY A 400 -4.73 9.19 0.44
N VAL A 401 -4.77 8.88 1.73
CA VAL A 401 -5.72 9.50 2.67
C VAL A 401 -5.62 11.03 2.52
N PRO A 402 -6.75 11.75 2.29
CA PRO A 402 -6.74 13.21 2.16
C PRO A 402 -5.97 13.84 3.33
N SER A 403 -5.13 14.83 3.02
CA SER A 403 -4.39 15.59 4.01
C SER A 403 -5.36 16.25 4.99
N GLY A 404 -5.43 15.73 6.21
CA GLY A 404 -6.39 16.13 7.25
C GLY A 404 -6.96 14.96 8.05
N LEU A 405 -6.77 13.73 7.58
CA LEU A 405 -7.14 12.49 8.28
C LEU A 405 -5.93 11.74 8.84
N SER A 406 -4.80 12.41 9.10
CA SER A 406 -3.76 11.78 9.91
C SER A 406 -4.39 11.42 11.25
N SER A 407 -4.51 10.12 11.48
CA SER A 407 -4.96 9.47 12.70
C SER A 407 -4.72 10.34 13.93
N ARG A 408 -5.79 10.66 14.66
CA ARG A 408 -5.63 10.93 16.09
C ARG A 408 -5.13 9.63 16.74
N PRO A 409 -4.17 9.76 17.69
CA PRO A 409 -3.59 8.62 18.40
C PRO A 409 -4.63 7.84 19.18
#